data_366c2015cfaed7fe1d21ca8df797a50c
#
_entry.id   366c2015cfaed7fe1d21ca8df797a50c
#
_cell.length_a   1.000
_cell.length_b   1.000
_cell.length_c   1.000
_cell.angle_alpha   90.00
_cell.angle_beta   90.00
_cell.angle_gamma   90.00
#
_symmetry.space_group_name_H-M   'P 1'
#
loop_
_entity.id
_entity.type
_entity.pdbx_description
1 polymer ?
#
loop_
_entity_poly.entity_id
_entity_poly.type
_entity_poly.pdbx_seq_one_letter_code
_entity_poly.pdbx_strand_id
1 'polypeptide(L)'
;MKNIFYSIILAIFSLFANQYIANRGAFPIDSFLIYDSAYNIISGNHPFKDYWLITGPFLDYIQALFFLIFGINWTSYVLHGSIINVLLAIFSFYFFLNIGLKNYYAFIYSISISLLAYPSIGAPFIDHH
;
A
#
# COMPACT_ATOMS: atom_id res chain seq x y z
N MET A 1 22.86 9.21 -10.92
CA MET A 1 23.12 9.08 -9.48
C MET A 1 22.11 9.87 -8.63
N LYS A 2 21.85 11.16 -8.88
CA LYS A 2 20.91 11.98 -8.05
C LYS A 2 19.49 11.40 -7.98
N ASN A 3 18.91 10.94 -9.08
CA ASN A 3 17.53 10.42 -9.08
C ASN A 3 17.39 9.14 -8.25
N ILE A 4 18.39 8.25 -8.30
CA ILE A 4 18.41 7.03 -7.48
C ILE A 4 18.44 7.40 -5.99
N PHE A 5 19.20 8.39 -5.60
CA PHE A 5 19.26 8.87 -4.21
C PHE A 5 17.89 9.38 -3.73
N TYR A 6 17.21 10.21 -4.54
CA TYR A 6 15.85 10.66 -4.22
C TYR A 6 14.86 9.49 -4.13
N SER A 7 14.94 8.52 -5.05
CA SER A 7 14.06 7.34 -5.02
C SER A 7 14.27 6.49 -3.75
N ILE A 8 15.50 6.32 -3.29
CA ILE A 8 15.80 5.59 -2.06
C ILE A 8 15.20 6.31 -0.85
N ILE A 9 15.36 7.63 -0.76
CA ILE A 9 14.78 8.41 0.35
C ILE A 9 13.25 8.33 0.31
N LEU A 10 12.63 8.46 -0.86
CA LEU A 10 11.18 8.33 -1.02
C LEU A 10 10.70 6.94 -0.59
N ALA A 11 11.40 5.88 -0.99
CA ALA A 11 11.03 4.52 -0.60
C ALA A 11 11.07 4.32 0.91
N ILE A 12 12.16 4.72 1.56
CA ILE A 12 12.32 4.63 3.00
C ILE A 12 11.24 5.47 3.71
N PHE A 13 11.09 6.73 3.30
CA PHE A 13 10.12 7.64 3.90
C PHE A 13 8.69 7.12 3.77
N SER A 14 8.25 6.72 2.56
CA SER A 14 6.90 6.24 2.29
C SER A 14 6.57 4.97 3.07
N LEU A 15 7.52 4.04 3.15
CA LEU A 15 7.36 2.81 3.90
C LEU A 15 7.19 3.09 5.40
N PHE A 16 8.10 3.86 5.99
CA PHE A 16 8.04 4.15 7.41
C PHE A 16 6.86 5.05 7.78
N ALA A 17 6.51 6.04 6.97
CA ALA A 17 5.36 6.91 7.22
C ALA A 17 4.07 6.08 7.27
N ASN A 18 3.84 5.20 6.30
CA ASN A 18 2.65 4.36 6.30
C ASN A 18 2.64 3.37 7.48
N GLN A 19 3.75 2.67 7.73
CA GLN A 19 3.87 1.75 8.86
C GLN A 19 3.63 2.46 10.20
N TYR A 20 4.20 3.64 10.39
CA TYR A 20 4.04 4.39 11.63
C TYR A 20 2.60 4.83 11.88
N ILE A 21 1.92 5.35 10.85
CA ILE A 21 0.56 5.87 10.99
C ILE A 21 -0.43 4.70 11.13
N ALA A 22 -0.32 3.67 10.29
CA ALA A 22 -1.21 2.52 10.29
C ALA A 22 -1.16 1.69 11.58
N ASN A 23 -0.02 1.67 12.27
CA ASN A 23 0.09 0.97 13.55
C ASN A 23 -0.43 1.79 14.75
N ARG A 24 -0.94 3.02 14.54
CA ARG A 24 -1.59 3.82 15.58
C ARG A 24 -3.08 3.59 15.71
N GLY A 25 -3.72 3.03 14.70
CA GLY A 25 -5.14 2.72 14.71
C GLY A 25 -5.61 2.23 13.36
N ALA A 26 -6.67 1.46 13.35
CA ALA A 26 -7.34 1.02 12.14
C ALA A 26 -8.52 1.95 11.82
N PHE A 27 -8.70 2.26 10.54
CA PHE A 27 -9.93 2.91 10.08
C PHE A 27 -11.10 1.93 10.23
N PRO A 28 -12.16 2.24 10.99
CA PRO A 28 -13.04 1.21 11.53
C PRO A 28 -13.96 0.53 10.51
N ILE A 29 -14.26 1.14 9.37
CA ILE A 29 -15.36 0.66 8.52
C ILE A 29 -14.87 -0.42 7.54
N ASP A 30 -13.81 -0.21 6.77
CA ASP A 30 -13.44 -1.11 5.68
C ASP A 30 -12.05 -1.75 5.83
N SER A 31 -11.35 -1.45 6.93
CA SER A 31 -9.97 -1.90 7.14
C SER A 31 -9.79 -3.42 7.17
N PHE A 32 -10.84 -4.16 7.50
CA PHE A 32 -10.75 -5.61 7.63
C PHE A 32 -11.32 -6.39 6.45
N LEU A 33 -11.90 -5.72 5.45
CA LEU A 33 -12.52 -6.39 4.31
C LEU A 33 -11.51 -7.28 3.56
N ILE A 34 -10.40 -6.70 3.14
CA ILE A 34 -9.33 -7.43 2.42
C ILE A 34 -8.59 -8.38 3.38
N TYR A 35 -8.45 -8.00 4.66
CA TYR A 35 -7.83 -8.87 5.67
C TYR A 35 -8.59 -10.17 5.85
N ASP A 36 -9.90 -10.08 6.06
CA ASP A 36 -10.79 -11.24 6.27
C ASP A 36 -10.86 -12.11 5.01
N SER A 37 -11.02 -11.49 3.84
CA SER A 37 -11.02 -12.21 2.57
C SER A 37 -9.71 -12.93 2.31
N ALA A 38 -8.56 -12.31 2.55
CA ALA A 38 -7.25 -12.94 2.42
C ALA A 38 -7.06 -14.11 3.40
N TYR A 39 -7.57 -13.98 4.62
CA TYR A 39 -7.60 -15.08 5.59
C TYR A 39 -8.44 -16.26 5.11
N ASN A 40 -9.62 -15.99 4.55
CA ASN A 40 -10.49 -17.02 3.96
C ASN A 40 -9.79 -17.75 2.81
N ILE A 41 -9.09 -17.03 1.93
CA ILE A 41 -8.33 -17.64 0.82
C ILE A 41 -7.26 -18.61 1.34
N ILE A 42 -6.50 -18.23 2.36
CA ILE A 42 -5.47 -19.10 2.97
C ILE A 42 -6.12 -20.34 3.63
N SER A 43 -7.33 -20.16 4.16
CA SER A 43 -8.10 -21.25 4.76
C SER A 43 -8.73 -22.20 3.73
N GLY A 44 -8.53 -21.96 2.43
CA GLY A 44 -9.03 -22.80 1.33
C GLY A 44 -10.39 -22.40 0.78
N ASN A 45 -10.96 -21.29 1.25
CA ASN A 45 -12.21 -20.74 0.72
C ASN A 45 -11.90 -19.74 -0.41
N HIS A 46 -12.67 -19.78 -1.48
CA HIS A 46 -12.44 -18.91 -2.62
C HIS A 46 -13.57 -17.89 -2.83
N PRO A 47 -13.23 -16.64 -3.16
CA PRO A 47 -14.20 -15.61 -3.50
C PRO A 47 -15.15 -16.05 -4.61
N PHE A 48 -16.41 -15.67 -4.50
CA PHE A 48 -17.52 -15.98 -5.41
C PHE A 48 -17.89 -17.47 -5.51
N LYS A 49 -17.12 -18.37 -4.92
CA LYS A 49 -17.44 -19.79 -4.81
C LYS A 49 -17.97 -20.11 -3.40
N ASP A 50 -17.21 -19.72 -2.39
CA ASP A 50 -17.47 -20.10 -1.00
C ASP A 50 -17.98 -18.92 -0.16
N TYR A 51 -17.74 -17.69 -0.61
CA TYR A 51 -18.24 -16.46 0.01
C TYR A 51 -18.37 -15.33 -1.02
N TRP A 52 -19.23 -14.34 -0.69
CA TRP A 52 -19.46 -13.19 -1.56
C TRP A 52 -18.46 -12.05 -1.28
N LEU A 53 -17.99 -11.40 -2.35
CA LEU A 53 -17.24 -10.15 -2.28
C LEU A 53 -17.98 -9.04 -3.04
N ILE A 54 -17.97 -7.83 -2.47
CA ILE A 54 -18.46 -6.61 -3.13
C ILE A 54 -17.44 -6.14 -4.18
N THR A 55 -16.18 -6.46 -3.99
CA THR A 55 -15.02 -6.00 -4.76
C THR A 55 -14.41 -7.13 -5.58
N GLY A 56 -13.54 -6.78 -6.51
CA GLY A 56 -12.80 -7.80 -7.24
C GLY A 56 -11.76 -8.52 -6.37
N PRO A 57 -11.53 -9.82 -6.55
CA PRO A 57 -10.71 -10.64 -5.64
C PRO A 57 -9.19 -10.44 -5.80
N PHE A 58 -8.75 -9.57 -6.71
CA PHE A 58 -7.33 -9.41 -7.04
C PHE A 58 -6.49 -8.99 -5.83
N LEU A 59 -6.96 -7.98 -5.08
CA LEU A 59 -6.26 -7.48 -3.90
C LEU A 59 -6.23 -8.52 -2.77
N ASP A 60 -7.31 -9.29 -2.63
CA ASP A 60 -7.43 -10.34 -1.62
C ASP A 60 -6.39 -11.45 -1.85
N TYR A 61 -6.18 -11.86 -3.09
CA TYR A 61 -5.14 -12.83 -3.43
C TYR A 61 -3.73 -12.28 -3.22
N ILE A 62 -3.48 -11.00 -3.55
CA ILE A 62 -2.19 -10.36 -3.24
C ILE A 62 -1.98 -10.34 -1.72
N GLN A 63 -2.99 -9.93 -0.95
CA GLN A 63 -2.89 -9.92 0.51
C GLN A 63 -2.70 -11.32 1.09
N ALA A 64 -3.36 -12.33 0.54
CA ALA A 64 -3.16 -13.73 0.92
C ALA A 64 -1.70 -14.17 0.71
N LEU A 65 -1.07 -13.74 -0.39
CA LEU A 65 0.35 -13.98 -0.62
C LEU A 65 1.23 -13.32 0.45
N PHE A 66 0.93 -12.07 0.84
CA PHE A 66 1.63 -11.42 1.95
C PHE A 66 1.48 -12.19 3.26
N PHE A 67 0.30 -12.70 3.56
CA PHE A 67 0.06 -13.52 4.74
C PHE A 67 0.80 -14.85 4.71
N LEU A 68 0.92 -15.48 3.55
CA LEU A 68 1.72 -16.71 3.40
C LEU A 68 3.21 -16.48 3.65
N ILE A 69 3.74 -15.33 3.24
CA ILE A 69 5.18 -15.02 3.36
C ILE A 69 5.53 -14.49 4.75
N PHE A 70 4.73 -13.56 5.27
CA PHE A 70 5.04 -12.78 6.49
C PHE A 70 4.17 -13.15 7.70
N GLY A 71 3.25 -14.10 7.54
CA GLY A 71 2.30 -14.49 8.55
C GLY A 71 1.04 -13.63 8.62
N ILE A 72 -0.02 -14.17 9.23
CA ILE A 72 -1.32 -13.53 9.39
C ILE A 72 -1.24 -12.58 10.59
N ASN A 73 -0.93 -11.33 10.34
CA ASN A 73 -0.83 -10.29 11.37
C ASN A 73 -1.03 -8.89 10.77
N TRP A 74 -1.27 -7.92 11.64
CA TRP A 74 -1.50 -6.53 11.23
C TRP A 74 -0.31 -5.91 10.49
N THR A 75 0.91 -6.20 10.92
CA THR A 75 2.12 -5.67 10.28
C THR A 75 2.27 -6.15 8.84
N SER A 76 1.98 -7.43 8.58
CA SER A 76 1.96 -8.00 7.22
C SER A 76 0.89 -7.34 6.35
N TYR A 77 -0.27 -7.06 6.93
CA TYR A 77 -1.36 -6.37 6.25
C TYR A 77 -0.98 -4.94 5.85
N VAL A 78 -0.46 -4.19 6.80
CA VAL A 78 0.03 -2.81 6.56
C VAL A 78 1.22 -2.79 5.59
N LEU A 79 2.06 -3.83 5.60
CA LEU A 79 3.21 -3.93 4.70
C LEU A 79 2.79 -3.94 3.23
N HIS A 80 1.70 -4.62 2.89
CA HIS A 80 1.15 -4.59 1.53
C HIS A 80 0.84 -3.13 1.10
N GLY A 81 0.02 -2.41 1.88
CA GLY A 81 -0.28 -1.00 1.59
C GLY A 81 0.98 -0.11 1.56
N SER A 82 1.96 -0.39 2.44
CA SER A 82 3.22 0.36 2.47
C SER A 82 4.04 0.19 1.20
N ILE A 83 4.09 -1.03 0.64
CA ILE A 83 4.80 -1.30 -0.62
C ILE A 83 4.13 -0.59 -1.78
N ILE A 84 2.80 -0.61 -1.87
CA ILE A 84 2.08 0.14 -2.90
C ILE A 84 2.32 1.65 -2.75
N ASN A 85 2.31 2.18 -1.53
CA ASN A 85 2.64 3.58 -1.28
C ASN A 85 4.05 3.96 -1.74
N VAL A 86 5.03 3.08 -1.54
CA VAL A 86 6.39 3.26 -2.07
C VAL A 86 6.40 3.31 -3.60
N LEU A 87 5.70 2.38 -4.25
CA LEU A 87 5.59 2.35 -5.71
C LEU A 87 4.94 3.62 -6.24
N LEU A 88 3.87 4.07 -5.61
CA LEU A 88 3.17 5.31 -5.96
C LEU A 88 4.10 6.53 -5.81
N ALA A 89 4.86 6.63 -4.74
CA ALA A 89 5.79 7.73 -4.51
C ALA A 89 6.91 7.76 -5.57
N ILE A 90 7.49 6.60 -5.89
CA ILE A 90 8.54 6.49 -6.91
C ILE A 90 7.98 6.79 -8.30
N PHE A 91 6.82 6.22 -8.65
CA PHE A 91 6.15 6.48 -9.91
C PHE A 91 5.84 7.99 -10.08
N SER A 92 5.28 8.62 -9.06
CA SER A 92 5.00 10.05 -9.06
C SER A 92 6.26 10.89 -9.27
N PHE A 93 7.38 10.50 -8.63
CA PHE A 93 8.65 11.20 -8.79
C PHE A 93 9.14 11.18 -10.25
N TYR A 94 9.15 10.01 -10.88
CA TYR A 94 9.56 9.90 -12.28
C TYR A 94 8.55 10.54 -13.23
N PHE A 95 7.27 10.47 -12.92
CA PHE A 95 6.24 11.18 -13.68
C PHE A 95 6.49 12.69 -13.67
N PHE A 96 6.74 13.27 -12.50
CA PHE A 96 7.04 14.72 -12.40
C PHE A 96 8.34 15.11 -13.11
N LEU A 97 9.35 14.26 -13.08
CA LEU A 97 10.55 14.51 -13.88
C LEU A 97 10.27 14.49 -15.38
N ASN A 98 9.45 13.55 -15.85
CA ASN A 98 9.12 13.42 -17.27
C ASN A 98 8.31 14.62 -17.80
N ILE A 99 7.50 15.26 -16.97
CA ILE A 99 6.80 16.51 -17.36
C ILE A 99 7.67 17.78 -17.18
N GLY A 100 8.95 17.62 -16.86
CA GLY A 100 9.94 18.71 -16.86
C GLY A 100 10.16 19.40 -15.52
N LEU A 101 9.65 18.86 -14.40
CA LEU A 101 9.95 19.42 -13.09
C LEU A 101 11.41 19.15 -12.69
N LYS A 102 12.01 20.13 -11.98
CA LYS A 102 13.34 19.92 -11.37
C LYS A 102 13.25 18.88 -10.26
N ASN A 103 14.31 18.11 -10.07
CA ASN A 103 14.38 17.02 -9.08
C ASN A 103 13.86 17.38 -7.69
N TYR A 104 14.16 18.57 -7.20
CA TYR A 104 13.72 19.04 -5.89
C TYR A 104 12.20 19.18 -5.79
N TYR A 105 11.55 19.78 -6.77
CA TYR A 105 10.09 19.92 -6.81
C TYR A 105 9.40 18.56 -7.01
N ALA A 106 9.91 17.74 -7.93
CA ALA A 106 9.42 16.39 -8.13
C ALA A 106 9.46 15.58 -6.84
N PHE A 107 10.55 15.69 -6.07
CA PHE A 107 10.72 15.03 -4.79
C PHE A 107 9.70 15.51 -3.73
N ILE A 108 9.52 16.83 -3.56
CA ILE A 108 8.57 17.39 -2.59
C ILE A 108 7.14 16.95 -2.92
N TYR A 109 6.73 17.06 -4.19
CA TYR A 109 5.38 16.65 -4.58
C TYR A 109 5.16 15.14 -4.38
N SER A 110 6.16 14.32 -4.64
CA SER A 110 6.07 12.88 -4.40
C SER A 110 5.97 12.51 -2.92
N ILE A 111 6.66 13.25 -2.03
CA ILE A 111 6.46 13.12 -0.57
C ILE A 111 5.02 13.49 -0.20
N SER A 112 4.49 14.58 -0.74
CA SER A 112 3.11 15.01 -0.46
C SER A 112 2.10 13.94 -0.89
N ILE A 113 2.25 13.36 -2.08
CA ILE A 113 1.40 12.27 -2.56
C ILE A 113 1.51 11.06 -1.62
N SER A 114 2.73 10.68 -1.26
CA SER A 114 2.98 9.54 -0.35
C SER A 114 2.36 9.71 1.03
N LEU A 115 2.23 10.93 1.54
CA LEU A 115 1.58 11.22 2.83
C LEU A 115 0.05 11.26 2.74
N LEU A 116 -0.48 11.70 1.60
CA LEU A 116 -1.93 11.88 1.42
C LEU A 116 -2.64 10.63 0.94
N ALA A 117 -1.93 9.69 0.31
CA ALA A 117 -2.51 8.47 -0.22
C ALA A 117 -2.76 7.43 0.89
N TYR A 118 -1.88 6.47 1.03
CA TYR A 118 -2.04 5.33 1.93
C TYR A 118 -2.04 5.63 3.43
N PRO A 119 -1.21 6.53 3.97
CA PRO A 119 -1.17 6.77 5.41
C PRO A 119 -2.49 7.20 6.03
N SER A 120 -3.38 7.80 5.25
CA SER A 120 -4.71 8.19 5.74
C SER A 120 -5.56 6.99 6.18
N ILE A 121 -5.36 5.81 5.58
CA ILE A 121 -6.05 4.55 5.89
C ILE A 121 -5.08 3.54 6.48
N GLY A 122 -3.86 3.50 5.98
CA GLY A 122 -2.75 2.69 6.47
C GLY A 122 -2.74 1.23 6.00
N ALA A 123 -3.88 0.71 5.58
CA ALA A 123 -4.09 -0.67 5.14
C ALA A 123 -4.40 -0.73 3.64
N PRO A 124 -4.31 -1.88 2.97
CA PRO A 124 -4.77 -2.05 1.60
C PRO A 124 -6.23 -1.64 1.46
N PHE A 125 -6.50 -0.77 0.51
CA PHE A 125 -7.84 -0.24 0.25
C PHE A 125 -8.07 -0.12 -1.25
N ILE A 126 -9.28 -0.47 -1.69
CA ILE A 126 -9.61 -0.63 -3.12
C ILE A 126 -9.40 0.67 -3.88
N ASP A 127 -9.83 1.79 -3.31
CA ASP A 127 -9.77 3.08 -3.97
C ASP A 127 -8.33 3.61 -4.16
N HIS A 128 -7.34 2.98 -3.52
CA HIS A 128 -5.93 3.39 -3.56
C HIS A 128 -5.03 2.42 -4.35
N HIS A 129 -5.56 1.31 -4.83
CA HIS A 129 -4.84 0.33 -5.67
C HIS A 129 -5.11 0.56 -7.17
#